data_ee36807cedfae836dca3e111e6c04f49
#
_entry.id   ee36807cedfae836dca3e111e6c04f49
#
_cell.length_a   1.000
_cell.length_b   1.000
_cell.length_c   1.000
_cell.angle_alpha   90.00
_cell.angle_beta   90.00
_cell.angle_gamma   90.00
#
_symmetry.space_group_name_H-M   'P 1'
#
loop_
_entity.id
_entity.type
_entity.pdbx_description
1 polymer ?
#
loop_
_entity_poly.entity_id
_entity_poly.type
_entity_poly.pdbx_seq_one_letter_code
_entity_poly.pdbx_strand_id
1 'polypeptide(L)'
;AILSLILSIFMLQVRKLANKKVIERYDFEKMKVELDYMRQNLERQQYELSRKLEENADRWKDINHLILSSQKRSNDFKYQNLDTNEKHFYKNEFLSKYNVENLQIDKNLVFVLTPFNKQYIPSFNAIRDTVNDIGLRCIRGDEQFIDGDLLPHIIEQIAKARFVIANITGRNPNVFYELGIAHALNKPTIIVAENLSDAPVDIQSKYLIIYENLEDLTQQIKRMLTKILLSNT
;
A
#
# COMPACT_ATOMS: atom_id res chain seq x y z
N ALA A 1 -6.35 50.66 66.17
CA ALA A 1 -7.13 49.49 65.78
C ALA A 1 -7.40 49.47 64.28
N ILE A 2 -7.94 50.50 63.62
CA ILE A 2 -8.28 50.48 62.18
C ILE A 2 -7.02 50.36 61.30
N LEU A 3 -5.94 51.07 61.62
CA LEU A 3 -4.67 50.98 60.82
C LEU A 3 -4.02 49.61 60.83
N SER A 4 -4.07 48.89 61.96
CA SER A 4 -3.54 47.55 62.10
C SER A 4 -4.36 46.55 61.28
N LEU A 5 -5.67 46.73 61.15
CA LEU A 5 -6.53 45.88 60.33
C LEU A 5 -6.25 46.06 58.83
N ILE A 6 -6.09 47.32 58.39
CA ILE A 6 -5.72 47.63 57.01
C ILE A 6 -4.36 47.01 56.63
N LEU A 7 -3.39 47.16 57.55
CA LEU A 7 -2.04 46.53 57.30
C LEU A 7 -2.09 45.01 57.20
N SER A 8 -2.92 44.39 58.05
CA SER A 8 -3.12 42.94 58.00
C SER A 8 -3.78 42.45 56.67
N ILE A 9 -4.79 43.15 56.20
CA ILE A 9 -5.45 42.85 54.92
C ILE A 9 -4.47 43.04 53.74
N PHE A 10 -3.70 44.14 53.80
CA PHE A 10 -2.68 44.40 52.77
C PHE A 10 -1.62 43.27 52.73
N MET A 11 -1.11 42.83 53.88
CA MET A 11 -0.15 41.74 53.97
C MET A 11 -0.73 40.42 53.45
N LEU A 12 -2.02 40.14 53.70
CA LEU A 12 -2.70 38.96 53.16
C LEU A 12 -2.84 39.02 51.65
N GLN A 13 -3.12 40.16 51.06
CA GLN A 13 -3.18 40.36 49.63
C GLN A 13 -1.82 40.19 48.96
N VAL A 14 -0.75 40.76 49.55
CA VAL A 14 0.63 40.57 49.06
C VAL A 14 1.05 39.09 49.09
N ARG A 15 0.73 38.37 50.18
CA ARG A 15 0.97 36.92 50.28
C ARG A 15 0.21 36.13 49.20
N LYS A 16 -1.06 36.46 48.96
CA LYS A 16 -1.85 35.79 47.90
C LYS A 16 -1.24 36.00 46.51
N LEU A 17 -0.80 37.22 46.20
CA LEU A 17 -0.14 37.56 44.94
C LEU A 17 1.21 36.84 44.80
N ALA A 18 2.00 36.77 45.87
CA ALA A 18 3.27 36.04 45.86
C ALA A 18 3.08 34.55 45.63
N ASN A 19 2.11 33.93 46.33
CA ASN A 19 1.80 32.52 46.15
C ASN A 19 1.27 32.21 44.72
N LYS A 20 0.45 33.10 44.14
CA LYS A 20 -0.04 32.96 42.78
C LYS A 20 1.11 32.96 41.78
N LYS A 21 2.09 33.85 41.90
CA LYS A 21 3.28 33.89 41.04
C LYS A 21 4.17 32.63 41.19
N VAL A 22 4.25 32.03 42.36
CA VAL A 22 5.00 30.79 42.59
C VAL A 22 4.31 29.62 41.91
N ILE A 23 2.99 29.51 41.98
CA ILE A 23 2.20 28.48 41.31
C ILE A 23 2.33 28.61 39.79
N GLU A 24 2.15 29.84 39.26
CA GLU A 24 2.30 30.08 37.83
C GLU A 24 3.70 29.73 37.29
N ARG A 25 4.74 29.99 38.06
CA ARG A 25 6.12 29.55 37.72
C ARG A 25 6.26 28.02 37.72
N TYR A 26 5.70 27.37 38.74
CA TYR A 26 5.76 25.92 38.85
C TYR A 26 5.01 25.25 37.69
N ASP A 27 3.83 25.72 37.34
CA ASP A 27 3.04 25.23 36.22
C ASP A 27 3.76 25.46 34.88
N PHE A 28 4.42 26.63 34.73
CA PHE A 28 5.22 26.92 33.55
C PHE A 28 6.45 25.99 33.40
N GLU A 29 7.18 25.77 34.47
CA GLU A 29 8.33 24.81 34.45
C GLU A 29 7.86 23.38 34.20
N LYS A 30 6.75 22.97 34.77
CA LYS A 30 6.15 21.65 34.50
C LYS A 30 5.77 21.51 33.01
N MET A 31 5.11 22.51 32.46
CA MET A 31 4.72 22.53 31.04
C MET A 31 5.95 22.49 30.12
N LYS A 32 7.03 23.18 30.49
CA LYS A 32 8.29 23.16 29.76
C LYS A 32 8.92 21.78 29.71
N VAL A 33 8.97 21.07 30.85
CA VAL A 33 9.47 19.70 30.93
C VAL A 33 8.62 18.74 30.10
N GLU A 34 7.32 18.88 30.12
CA GLU A 34 6.40 18.07 29.33
C GLU A 34 6.57 18.33 27.83
N LEU A 35 6.78 19.59 27.43
CA LEU A 35 7.07 19.97 26.05
C LEU A 35 8.42 19.40 25.57
N ASP A 36 9.46 19.46 26.39
CA ASP A 36 10.76 18.86 26.07
C ASP A 36 10.68 17.34 25.94
N TYR A 37 9.90 16.68 26.81
CA TYR A 37 9.65 15.23 26.71
C TYR A 37 8.91 14.87 25.40
N MET A 38 7.86 15.61 25.04
CA MET A 38 7.14 15.42 23.79
C MET A 38 8.04 15.64 22.57
N ARG A 39 8.88 16.69 22.61
CA ARG A 39 9.86 16.97 21.55
C ARG A 39 10.84 15.82 21.36
N GLN A 40 11.42 15.32 22.44
CA GLN A 40 12.36 14.18 22.39
C GLN A 40 11.68 12.91 21.85
N ASN A 41 10.42 12.69 22.20
CA ASN A 41 9.67 11.54 21.71
C ASN A 41 9.38 11.66 20.20
N LEU A 42 9.01 12.85 19.72
CA LEU A 42 8.83 13.12 18.29
C LEU A 42 10.13 12.97 17.49
N GLU A 43 11.24 13.48 17.99
CA GLU A 43 12.56 13.33 17.37
C GLU A 43 12.96 11.85 17.26
N ARG A 44 12.69 11.05 18.30
CA ARG A 44 12.93 9.60 18.28
C ARG A 44 12.06 8.90 17.24
N GLN A 45 10.77 9.20 17.19
CA GLN A 45 9.86 8.63 16.19
C GLN A 45 10.25 9.02 14.77
N GLN A 46 10.66 10.27 14.56
CA GLN A 46 11.14 10.75 13.27
C GLN A 46 12.43 10.02 12.84
N TYR A 47 13.36 9.80 13.78
CA TYR A 47 14.58 9.05 13.52
C TYR A 47 14.29 7.58 13.16
N GLU A 48 13.40 6.90 13.91
CA GLU A 48 13.00 5.52 13.62
C GLU A 48 12.30 5.40 12.26
N LEU A 49 11.45 6.38 11.92
CA LEU A 49 10.77 6.42 10.64
C LEU A 49 11.76 6.64 9.49
N SER A 50 12.71 7.58 9.65
CA SER A 50 13.77 7.83 8.66
C SER A 50 14.64 6.60 8.43
N ARG A 51 15.03 5.90 9.51
CA ARG A 51 15.79 4.64 9.41
C ARG A 51 15.02 3.57 8.65
N LYS A 52 13.73 3.39 8.95
CA LYS A 52 12.87 2.43 8.23
C LYS A 52 12.72 2.78 6.76
N LEU A 53 12.68 4.08 6.42
CA LEU A 53 12.63 4.54 5.03
C LEU A 53 13.96 4.28 4.31
N GLU A 54 15.10 4.50 4.96
CA GLU A 54 16.42 4.19 4.41
C GLU A 54 16.62 2.68 4.21
N GLU A 55 16.27 1.85 5.19
CA GLU A 55 16.30 0.39 5.07
C GLU A 55 15.44 -0.10 3.89
N ASN A 56 14.27 0.50 3.68
CA ASN A 56 13.43 0.20 2.54
C ASN A 56 14.03 0.72 1.22
N ALA A 57 14.62 1.92 1.21
CA ALA A 57 15.25 2.48 0.02
C ALA A 57 16.44 1.63 -0.45
N ASP A 58 17.24 1.09 0.46
CA ASP A 58 18.36 0.21 0.13
C ASP A 58 17.85 -1.15 -0.39
N ARG A 59 16.81 -1.72 0.20
CA ARG A 59 16.15 -2.92 -0.37
C ARG A 59 15.61 -2.69 -1.78
N TRP A 60 15.09 -1.50 -2.08
CA TRP A 60 14.65 -1.13 -3.42
C TRP A 60 15.81 -0.96 -4.40
N LYS A 61 16.95 -0.45 -3.96
CA LYS A 61 18.17 -0.39 -4.79
C LYS A 61 18.64 -1.80 -5.17
N ASP A 62 18.64 -2.73 -4.23
CA ASP A 62 19.01 -4.13 -4.47
C ASP A 62 18.05 -4.82 -5.43
N ILE A 63 16.73 -4.59 -5.29
CA ILE A 63 15.71 -5.12 -6.21
C ILE A 63 15.87 -4.51 -7.61
N ASN A 64 16.04 -3.19 -7.72
CA ASN A 64 16.31 -2.53 -9.00
C ASN A 64 17.61 -3.02 -9.65
N HIS A 65 18.66 -3.29 -8.86
CA HIS A 65 19.90 -3.86 -9.36
C HIS A 65 19.70 -5.28 -9.90
N LEU A 66 18.88 -6.09 -9.25
CA LEU A 66 18.51 -7.43 -9.72
C LEU A 66 17.70 -7.39 -11.03
N ILE A 67 16.74 -6.46 -11.14
CA ILE A 67 15.94 -6.25 -12.36
C ILE A 67 16.83 -5.77 -13.51
N LEU A 68 17.69 -4.77 -13.27
CA LEU A 68 18.62 -4.24 -14.26
C LEU A 68 19.66 -5.30 -14.68
N SER A 69 20.15 -6.13 -13.77
CA SER A 69 21.09 -7.21 -14.08
C SER A 69 20.43 -8.36 -14.84
N SER A 70 19.15 -8.64 -14.60
CA SER A 70 18.38 -9.62 -15.37
C SER A 70 18.08 -9.12 -16.78
N GLN A 71 17.74 -7.83 -16.95
CA GLN A 71 17.55 -7.21 -18.26
C GLN A 71 18.85 -7.13 -19.06
N LYS A 72 19.98 -6.87 -18.41
CA LYS A 72 21.29 -6.85 -19.06
C LYS A 72 21.70 -8.23 -19.56
N ARG A 73 21.50 -9.29 -18.75
CA ARG A 73 21.71 -10.69 -19.18
C ARG A 73 20.77 -11.07 -20.32
N SER A 74 19.52 -10.65 -20.29
CA SER A 74 18.55 -10.91 -21.35
C SER A 74 18.94 -10.24 -22.68
N ASN A 75 19.55 -9.06 -22.65
CA ASN A 75 20.06 -8.39 -23.84
C ASN A 75 21.35 -9.06 -24.38
N ASP A 76 22.25 -9.49 -23.51
CA ASP A 76 23.47 -10.20 -23.92
C ASP A 76 23.14 -11.58 -24.58
N PHE A 77 22.09 -12.24 -24.11
CA PHE A 77 21.57 -13.48 -24.75
C PHE A 77 20.93 -13.24 -26.13
N LYS A 78 20.34 -12.06 -26.37
CA LYS A 78 19.69 -11.72 -27.63
C LYS A 78 20.65 -11.56 -28.81
N TYR A 79 21.94 -11.26 -28.53
CA TYR A 79 22.93 -11.05 -29.56
C TYR A 79 23.77 -12.31 -29.92
N GLN A 80 23.65 -13.39 -29.15
CA GLN A 80 24.45 -14.61 -29.40
C GLN A 80 23.75 -15.76 -30.13
N ASN A 81 22.40 -15.69 -30.32
CA ASN A 81 21.66 -16.78 -30.99
C ASN A 81 20.70 -16.24 -32.05
N LEU A 82 21.24 -15.77 -33.15
CA LEU A 82 20.52 -15.55 -34.41
C LEU A 82 20.73 -16.77 -35.33
N ASP A 83 20.37 -17.95 -34.89
CA ASP A 83 20.16 -19.09 -35.79
C ASP A 83 19.15 -20.08 -35.20
N THR A 84 18.17 -20.40 -36.08
CA THR A 84 17.21 -21.52 -36.01
C THR A 84 16.04 -21.46 -35.04
N ASN A 85 14.88 -21.27 -35.63
CA ASN A 85 13.53 -21.88 -35.44
C ASN A 85 13.22 -22.68 -34.16
N GLU A 86 13.56 -22.19 -32.99
CA GLU A 86 12.94 -22.65 -31.76
C GLU A 86 12.41 -21.44 -30.99
N LYS A 87 11.08 -21.43 -30.71
CA LYS A 87 10.45 -20.58 -29.76
C LYS A 87 11.05 -20.87 -28.38
N HIS A 88 12.22 -20.31 -28.08
CA HIS A 88 12.72 -20.26 -26.72
C HIS A 88 11.79 -19.35 -25.89
N PHE A 89 10.77 -19.97 -25.31
CA PHE A 89 10.12 -19.43 -24.15
C PHE A 89 11.20 -19.21 -23.10
N TYR A 90 11.56 -17.97 -22.80
CA TYR A 90 12.40 -17.65 -21.66
C TYR A 90 11.73 -18.23 -20.42
N LYS A 91 12.20 -19.36 -19.95
CA LYS A 91 11.73 -19.99 -18.73
C LYS A 91 12.08 -19.03 -17.61
N ASN A 92 11.09 -18.27 -17.12
CA ASN A 92 11.31 -17.32 -16.01
C ASN A 92 11.63 -18.17 -14.77
N GLU A 93 12.92 -18.23 -14.41
CA GLU A 93 13.42 -19.08 -13.33
C GLU A 93 12.72 -18.79 -11.99
N PHE A 94 12.33 -17.52 -11.76
CA PHE A 94 11.55 -17.14 -10.60
C PHE A 94 10.14 -17.76 -10.63
N LEU A 95 9.41 -17.62 -11.73
CA LEU A 95 8.05 -18.12 -11.86
C LEU A 95 8.00 -19.66 -11.98
N SER A 96 9.05 -20.29 -12.55
CA SER A 96 9.12 -21.74 -12.67
C SER A 96 9.17 -22.46 -11.32
N LYS A 97 9.68 -21.81 -10.27
CA LYS A 97 9.65 -22.33 -8.88
C LYS A 97 8.21 -22.55 -8.36
N TYR A 98 7.25 -21.84 -8.92
CA TYR A 98 5.84 -21.89 -8.47
C TYR A 98 4.94 -22.69 -9.39
N ASN A 99 5.50 -23.39 -10.40
CA ASN A 99 4.78 -24.22 -11.36
C ASN A 99 3.58 -23.53 -12.04
N VAL A 100 3.64 -22.21 -12.22
CA VAL A 100 2.53 -21.40 -12.76
C VAL A 100 2.14 -21.79 -14.19
N GLU A 101 3.06 -22.40 -14.95
CA GLU A 101 2.83 -22.85 -16.34
C GLU A 101 1.77 -23.95 -16.46
N ASN A 102 1.57 -24.75 -15.40
CA ASN A 102 0.64 -25.88 -15.37
C ASN A 102 -0.72 -25.53 -14.74
N LEU A 103 -0.90 -24.27 -14.28
CA LEU A 103 -2.12 -23.86 -13.61
C LEU A 103 -3.23 -23.56 -14.61
N GLN A 104 -4.40 -24.15 -14.41
CA GLN A 104 -5.58 -23.83 -15.18
C GLN A 104 -6.17 -22.49 -14.72
N ILE A 105 -6.51 -21.63 -15.69
CA ILE A 105 -7.18 -20.37 -15.42
C ILE A 105 -8.62 -20.65 -15.01
N ASP A 106 -9.03 -20.18 -13.85
CA ASP A 106 -10.43 -20.15 -13.42
C ASP A 106 -11.12 -18.97 -14.10
N LYS A 107 -12.01 -19.28 -15.05
CA LYS A 107 -12.72 -18.27 -15.86
C LYS A 107 -13.64 -17.36 -15.05
N ASN A 108 -13.96 -17.73 -13.83
CA ASN A 108 -14.85 -16.97 -12.95
C ASN A 108 -14.10 -16.24 -11.83
N LEU A 109 -12.78 -16.40 -11.71
CA LEU A 109 -11.98 -15.85 -10.63
C LEU A 109 -11.45 -14.46 -10.96
N VAL A 110 -11.73 -13.52 -10.06
CA VAL A 110 -11.09 -12.20 -9.96
C VAL A 110 -10.28 -12.14 -8.69
N PHE A 111 -8.99 -11.85 -8.81
CA PHE A 111 -8.10 -11.71 -7.67
C PHE A 111 -7.83 -10.23 -7.39
N VAL A 112 -8.03 -9.81 -6.13
CA VAL A 112 -7.87 -8.40 -5.73
C VAL A 112 -6.59 -8.21 -4.94
N LEU A 113 -5.71 -7.38 -5.47
CA LEU A 113 -4.50 -6.88 -4.82
C LEU A 113 -4.85 -5.58 -4.09
N THR A 114 -4.84 -5.61 -2.78
CA THR A 114 -5.14 -4.43 -1.94
C THR A 114 -4.41 -4.56 -0.61
N PRO A 115 -3.98 -3.45 0.00
CA PRO A 115 -3.35 -3.52 1.32
C PRO A 115 -4.30 -4.13 2.36
N PHE A 116 -3.77 -4.93 3.28
CA PHE A 116 -4.59 -5.59 4.33
C PHE A 116 -5.00 -4.66 5.48
N ASN A 117 -4.63 -3.38 5.42
CA ASN A 117 -5.00 -2.40 6.43
C ASN A 117 -6.52 -2.15 6.43
N LYS A 118 -7.10 -1.97 7.62
CA LYS A 118 -8.55 -1.78 7.83
C LYS A 118 -9.15 -0.62 7.01
N GLN A 119 -8.38 0.41 6.73
CA GLN A 119 -8.84 1.55 5.92
C GLN A 119 -9.25 1.18 4.49
N TYR A 120 -8.71 0.08 3.93
CA TYR A 120 -9.01 -0.39 2.58
C TYR A 120 -10.14 -1.43 2.52
N ILE A 121 -10.69 -1.85 3.68
CA ILE A 121 -11.81 -2.80 3.73
C ILE A 121 -13.04 -2.27 2.98
N PRO A 122 -13.45 -0.99 3.11
CA PRO A 122 -14.61 -0.48 2.39
C PRO A 122 -14.45 -0.56 0.87
N SER A 123 -13.29 -0.16 0.32
CA SER A 123 -13.02 -0.24 -1.11
C SER A 123 -12.93 -1.70 -1.59
N PHE A 124 -12.31 -2.59 -0.81
CA PHE A 124 -12.30 -4.01 -1.13
C PHE A 124 -13.72 -4.60 -1.16
N ASN A 125 -14.57 -4.30 -0.17
CA ASN A 125 -15.95 -4.78 -0.15
C ASN A 125 -16.74 -4.27 -1.36
N ALA A 126 -16.61 -3.00 -1.73
CA ALA A 126 -17.24 -2.43 -2.92
C ALA A 126 -16.81 -3.17 -4.20
N ILE A 127 -15.52 -3.47 -4.35
CA ILE A 127 -14.98 -4.25 -5.46
C ILE A 127 -15.57 -5.66 -5.46
N ARG A 128 -15.49 -6.36 -4.31
CA ARG A 128 -15.97 -7.73 -4.16
C ARG A 128 -17.45 -7.87 -4.50
N ASP A 129 -18.28 -6.99 -3.94
CA ASP A 129 -19.72 -7.04 -4.13
C ASP A 129 -20.06 -6.75 -5.61
N THR A 130 -19.39 -5.79 -6.24
CA THR A 130 -19.53 -5.50 -7.68
C THR A 130 -19.16 -6.70 -8.57
N VAL A 131 -18.05 -7.37 -8.26
CA VAL A 131 -17.58 -8.55 -8.99
C VAL A 131 -18.56 -9.70 -8.84
N ASN A 132 -19.06 -9.92 -7.63
CA ASN A 132 -20.06 -10.98 -7.36
C ASN A 132 -21.39 -10.70 -8.06
N ASP A 133 -21.84 -9.45 -8.12
CA ASP A 133 -23.09 -9.04 -8.78
C ASP A 133 -23.10 -9.33 -10.30
N ILE A 134 -21.93 -9.38 -10.93
CA ILE A 134 -21.82 -9.75 -12.34
C ILE A 134 -21.54 -11.24 -12.57
N GLY A 135 -21.66 -12.06 -11.50
CA GLY A 135 -21.52 -13.52 -11.57
C GLY A 135 -20.09 -14.04 -11.56
N LEU A 136 -19.11 -13.20 -11.19
CA LEU A 136 -17.73 -13.62 -10.98
C LEU A 136 -17.45 -13.85 -9.50
N ARG A 137 -16.40 -14.60 -9.17
CA ARG A 137 -15.95 -14.85 -7.81
C ARG A 137 -14.75 -13.94 -7.50
N CYS A 138 -14.86 -13.19 -6.42
CA CYS A 138 -13.81 -12.28 -5.96
C CYS A 138 -13.11 -12.86 -4.73
N ILE A 139 -11.76 -12.86 -4.74
CA ILE A 139 -10.96 -13.23 -3.57
C ILE A 139 -9.81 -12.24 -3.36
N ARG A 140 -9.36 -12.14 -2.10
CA ARG A 140 -8.19 -11.38 -1.66
C ARG A 140 -7.18 -12.33 -1.03
N GLY A 141 -5.90 -11.97 -1.05
CA GLY A 141 -4.81 -12.84 -0.63
C GLY A 141 -4.85 -13.29 0.84
N ASP A 142 -5.51 -12.55 1.73
CA ASP A 142 -5.63 -12.88 3.15
C ASP A 142 -6.87 -13.71 3.51
N GLU A 143 -7.81 -13.91 2.59
CA GLU A 143 -9.03 -14.68 2.86
C GLU A 143 -8.81 -16.19 2.89
N GLN A 144 -7.68 -16.65 2.36
CA GLN A 144 -7.30 -18.06 2.33
C GLN A 144 -5.98 -18.26 3.10
N PHE A 145 -6.01 -18.04 4.41
CA PHE A 145 -4.82 -18.23 5.24
C PHE A 145 -4.48 -19.71 5.32
N ILE A 146 -3.39 -20.10 4.65
CA ILE A 146 -2.77 -21.42 4.78
C ILE A 146 -1.45 -21.20 5.55
N ASP A 147 -1.15 -22.06 6.52
CA ASP A 147 0.16 -22.12 7.18
C ASP A 147 1.27 -22.24 6.13
N GLY A 148 2.02 -21.17 5.88
CA GLY A 148 3.12 -21.16 4.92
C GLY A 148 3.48 -19.77 4.40
N ASP A 149 4.41 -19.73 3.44
CA ASP A 149 4.82 -18.50 2.76
C ASP A 149 3.67 -17.91 1.95
N LEU A 150 3.30 -16.67 2.27
CA LEU A 150 2.21 -15.95 1.61
C LEU A 150 2.48 -15.70 0.11
N LEU A 151 3.72 -15.44 -0.27
CA LEU A 151 4.08 -15.10 -1.64
C LEU A 151 3.79 -16.22 -2.66
N PRO A 152 4.13 -17.50 -2.43
CA PRO A 152 3.75 -18.58 -3.33
C PRO A 152 2.24 -18.68 -3.55
N HIS A 153 1.47 -18.51 -2.48
CA HIS A 153 0.02 -18.52 -2.57
C HIS A 153 -0.52 -17.37 -3.43
N ILE A 154 -0.04 -16.14 -3.21
CA ILE A 154 -0.42 -14.97 -4.01
C ILE A 154 -0.08 -15.18 -5.49
N ILE A 155 1.12 -15.68 -5.81
CA ILE A 155 1.52 -15.96 -7.20
C ILE A 155 0.59 -17.00 -7.84
N GLU A 156 0.24 -18.05 -7.12
CA GLU A 156 -0.70 -19.07 -7.58
C GLU A 156 -2.09 -18.48 -7.85
N GLN A 157 -2.63 -17.66 -6.94
CA GLN A 157 -3.92 -17.01 -7.14
C GLN A 157 -3.91 -16.03 -8.32
N ILE A 158 -2.85 -15.23 -8.48
CA ILE A 158 -2.67 -14.38 -9.66
C ILE A 158 -2.66 -15.22 -10.93
N ALA A 159 -1.93 -16.34 -10.93
CA ALA A 159 -1.83 -17.23 -12.10
C ALA A 159 -3.16 -17.89 -12.45
N LYS A 160 -3.97 -18.29 -11.47
CA LYS A 160 -5.30 -18.87 -11.64
C LYS A 160 -6.37 -17.85 -12.02
N ALA A 161 -6.22 -16.59 -11.63
CA ALA A 161 -7.21 -15.57 -11.86
C ALA A 161 -7.44 -15.29 -13.35
N ARG A 162 -8.71 -15.09 -13.74
CA ARG A 162 -9.07 -14.54 -15.05
C ARG A 162 -8.71 -13.07 -15.18
N PHE A 163 -8.99 -12.30 -14.12
CA PHE A 163 -8.70 -10.87 -14.01
C PHE A 163 -8.01 -10.57 -12.67
N VAL A 164 -7.21 -9.53 -12.68
CA VAL A 164 -6.64 -8.95 -11.47
C VAL A 164 -7.17 -7.53 -11.32
N ILE A 165 -7.59 -7.16 -10.10
CA ILE A 165 -7.92 -5.76 -9.76
C ILE A 165 -6.90 -5.32 -8.72
N ALA A 166 -6.14 -4.26 -9.01
CA ALA A 166 -5.11 -3.75 -8.11
C ALA A 166 -5.51 -2.38 -7.55
N ASN A 167 -5.73 -2.31 -6.24
CA ASN A 167 -5.95 -1.04 -5.53
C ASN A 167 -4.59 -0.47 -5.09
N ILE A 168 -4.11 0.51 -5.84
CA ILE A 168 -2.82 1.17 -5.58
C ILE A 168 -2.93 2.43 -4.73
N THR A 169 -4.12 2.73 -4.19
CA THR A 169 -4.34 3.86 -3.26
C THR A 169 -3.34 3.77 -2.10
N GLY A 170 -2.68 4.89 -1.80
CA GLY A 170 -1.68 4.96 -0.74
C GLY A 170 -0.33 4.32 -1.06
N ARG A 171 -0.10 3.89 -2.32
CA ARG A 171 1.18 3.45 -2.86
C ARG A 171 1.86 2.32 -2.07
N ASN A 172 1.07 1.30 -1.68
CA ASN A 172 1.62 0.16 -0.94
C ASN A 172 2.61 -0.64 -1.80
N PRO A 173 3.87 -0.83 -1.36
CA PRO A 173 4.91 -1.49 -2.14
C PRO A 173 4.61 -2.96 -2.45
N ASN A 174 3.90 -3.68 -1.57
CA ASN A 174 3.54 -5.08 -1.81
C ASN A 174 2.54 -5.19 -2.97
N VAL A 175 1.54 -4.29 -3.02
CA VAL A 175 0.59 -4.25 -4.13
C VAL A 175 1.29 -3.97 -5.46
N PHE A 176 2.28 -3.07 -5.50
CA PHE A 176 3.06 -2.83 -6.72
C PHE A 176 3.91 -4.02 -7.13
N TYR A 177 4.50 -4.74 -6.17
CA TYR A 177 5.26 -5.96 -6.45
C TYR A 177 4.36 -7.04 -7.05
N GLU A 178 3.20 -7.28 -6.46
CA GLU A 178 2.19 -8.23 -6.92
C GLU A 178 1.60 -7.84 -8.29
N LEU A 179 1.37 -6.54 -8.52
CA LEU A 179 0.96 -5.99 -9.80
C LEU A 179 2.01 -6.25 -10.89
N GLY A 180 3.30 -6.08 -10.56
CA GLY A 180 4.40 -6.41 -11.47
C GLY A 180 4.40 -7.90 -11.85
N ILE A 181 4.12 -8.80 -10.91
CA ILE A 181 3.97 -10.23 -11.16
C ILE A 181 2.76 -10.50 -12.08
N ALA A 182 1.62 -9.86 -11.83
CA ALA A 182 0.43 -10.00 -12.67
C ALA A 182 0.71 -9.56 -14.11
N HIS A 183 1.43 -8.46 -14.31
CA HIS A 183 1.86 -8.00 -15.63
C HIS A 183 2.84 -8.97 -16.31
N ALA A 184 3.80 -9.52 -15.55
CA ALA A 184 4.74 -10.51 -16.07
C ALA A 184 4.05 -11.81 -16.52
N LEU A 185 2.92 -12.15 -15.89
CA LEU A 185 2.05 -13.27 -16.25
C LEU A 185 1.02 -12.92 -17.33
N ASN A 186 1.09 -11.72 -17.94
CA ASN A 186 0.14 -11.23 -18.92
C ASN A 186 -1.33 -11.25 -18.45
N LYS A 187 -1.57 -11.04 -17.15
CA LYS A 187 -2.93 -11.03 -16.62
C LYS A 187 -3.64 -9.73 -17.01
N PRO A 188 -4.88 -9.81 -17.51
CA PRO A 188 -5.71 -8.64 -17.68
C PRO A 188 -5.93 -7.97 -16.32
N THR A 189 -5.43 -6.74 -16.17
CA THR A 189 -5.39 -6.04 -14.88
C THR A 189 -6.13 -4.72 -14.96
N ILE A 190 -7.05 -4.50 -14.01
CA ILE A 190 -7.73 -3.22 -13.76
C ILE A 190 -7.04 -2.58 -12.56
N ILE A 191 -6.57 -1.36 -12.72
CA ILE A 191 -5.92 -0.62 -11.65
C ILE A 191 -6.88 0.43 -11.13
N VAL A 192 -7.04 0.53 -9.80
CA VAL A 192 -7.90 1.52 -9.16
C VAL A 192 -7.11 2.35 -8.17
N ALA A 193 -7.38 3.66 -8.11
CA ALA A 193 -6.75 4.58 -7.16
C ALA A 193 -7.68 5.75 -6.84
N GLU A 194 -7.58 6.31 -5.63
CA GLU A 194 -8.28 7.54 -5.25
C GLU A 194 -7.64 8.77 -5.88
N ASN A 195 -6.32 8.75 -6.09
CA ASN A 195 -5.60 9.88 -6.66
C ASN A 195 -4.74 9.44 -7.85
N LEU A 196 -4.68 10.27 -8.88
CA LEU A 196 -3.80 10.02 -10.02
C LEU A 196 -2.32 10.01 -9.61
N SER A 197 -1.95 10.76 -8.57
CA SER A 197 -0.59 10.76 -8.01
C SER A 197 -0.16 9.41 -7.43
N ASP A 198 -1.09 8.53 -7.08
CA ASP A 198 -0.77 7.18 -6.62
C ASP A 198 -0.27 6.27 -7.75
N ALA A 199 -0.60 6.60 -8.99
CA ALA A 199 -0.20 5.83 -10.17
C ALA A 199 1.14 6.34 -10.73
N PRO A 200 2.23 5.55 -10.69
CA PRO A 200 3.46 5.85 -11.43
C PRO A 200 3.18 6.01 -12.92
N VAL A 201 3.97 6.85 -13.59
CA VAL A 201 3.78 7.18 -15.02
C VAL A 201 3.75 5.91 -15.89
N ASP A 202 4.59 4.94 -15.58
CA ASP A 202 4.71 3.68 -16.34
C ASP A 202 3.51 2.74 -16.17
N ILE A 203 2.66 2.98 -15.16
CA ILE A 203 1.48 2.14 -14.85
C ILE A 203 0.18 2.82 -15.33
N GLN A 204 0.24 4.05 -15.80
CA GLN A 204 -0.91 4.75 -16.34
C GLN A 204 -1.38 4.10 -17.66
N SER A 205 -2.18 3.04 -17.51
CA SER A 205 -2.73 2.26 -18.60
C SER A 205 -4.17 2.67 -18.91
N LYS A 206 -4.69 2.23 -20.06
CA LYS A 206 -6.11 2.40 -20.43
C LYS A 206 -7.12 1.73 -19.49
N TYR A 207 -6.64 0.93 -18.54
CA TYR A 207 -7.45 0.25 -17.53
C TYR A 207 -7.25 0.85 -16.11
N LEU A 208 -6.73 2.08 -16.03
CA LEU A 208 -6.64 2.83 -14.77
C LEU A 208 -7.98 3.54 -14.52
N ILE A 209 -8.51 3.31 -13.31
CA ILE A 209 -9.71 3.95 -12.79
C ILE A 209 -9.28 4.87 -11.65
N ILE A 210 -9.58 6.16 -11.77
CA ILE A 210 -9.49 7.09 -10.64
C ILE A 210 -10.91 7.30 -10.14
N TYR A 211 -11.15 7.06 -8.85
CA TYR A 211 -12.47 7.13 -8.25
C TYR A 211 -12.54 8.18 -7.13
N GLU A 212 -13.66 8.86 -7.03
CA GLU A 212 -13.90 9.90 -6.03
C GLU A 212 -14.56 9.35 -4.75
N ASN A 213 -15.34 8.26 -4.89
CA ASN A 213 -16.05 7.61 -3.79
C ASN A 213 -16.35 6.15 -4.16
N LEU A 214 -16.89 5.38 -3.19
CA LEU A 214 -17.15 3.95 -3.38
C LEU A 214 -18.24 3.65 -4.42
N GLU A 215 -19.22 4.54 -4.59
CA GLU A 215 -20.26 4.39 -5.59
C GLU A 215 -19.68 4.56 -7.00
N ASP A 216 -18.86 5.58 -7.20
CA ASP A 216 -18.14 5.80 -8.45
C ASP A 216 -17.21 4.62 -8.76
N LEU A 217 -16.45 4.10 -7.77
CA LEU A 217 -15.62 2.91 -7.91
C LEU A 217 -16.44 1.72 -8.43
N THR A 218 -17.59 1.45 -7.80
CA THR A 218 -18.51 0.36 -8.17
C THR A 218 -18.97 0.50 -9.61
N GLN A 219 -19.44 1.67 -10.01
CA GLN A 219 -19.94 1.93 -11.37
C GLN A 219 -18.85 1.78 -12.42
N GLN A 220 -17.65 2.30 -12.16
CA GLN A 220 -16.54 2.24 -13.11
C GLN A 220 -16.01 0.81 -13.28
N ILE A 221 -15.87 0.03 -12.17
CA ILE A 221 -15.48 -1.38 -12.25
C ILE A 221 -16.52 -2.19 -13.02
N LYS A 222 -17.80 -2.03 -12.71
CA LYS A 222 -18.88 -2.73 -13.40
C LYS A 222 -18.85 -2.47 -14.90
N ARG A 223 -18.70 -1.20 -15.29
CA ARG A 223 -18.58 -0.79 -16.70
C ARG A 223 -17.36 -1.42 -17.38
N MET A 224 -16.21 -1.39 -16.70
CA MET A 224 -14.96 -1.90 -17.24
C MET A 224 -15.01 -3.42 -17.43
N LEU A 225 -15.43 -4.16 -16.40
CA LEU A 225 -15.55 -5.62 -16.47
C LEU A 225 -16.56 -6.07 -17.52
N THR A 226 -17.72 -5.41 -17.60
CA THR A 226 -18.71 -5.71 -18.64
C THR A 226 -18.15 -5.50 -20.03
N LYS A 227 -17.42 -4.41 -20.27
CA LYS A 227 -16.76 -4.15 -21.55
C LYS A 227 -15.75 -5.23 -21.92
N ILE A 228 -14.90 -5.66 -20.95
CA ILE A 228 -13.88 -6.69 -21.20
C ILE A 228 -14.54 -8.05 -21.44
N LEU A 229 -15.59 -8.39 -20.70
CA LEU A 229 -16.32 -9.65 -20.88
C LEU A 229 -16.98 -9.76 -22.25
N LEU A 230 -17.58 -8.66 -22.74
CA LEU A 230 -18.22 -8.62 -24.05
C LEU A 230 -17.22 -8.59 -25.22
N SER A 231 -16.00 -8.05 -25.01
CA SER A 231 -14.97 -8.01 -26.07
C SER A 231 -14.24 -9.34 -26.28
N ASN A 232 -14.38 -10.29 -25.37
CA ASN A 232 -13.76 -11.61 -25.43
C ASN A 232 -14.75 -12.75 -25.79
N THR A 233 -15.98 -12.36 -26.21
CA THR A 233 -16.97 -13.25 -26.78
C THR A 233 -16.93 -13.15 -28.30
#